data_27f5d119780beb94fb7b2bb996b3cadf
#
_entry.id   27f5d119780beb94fb7b2bb996b3cadf
#
_cell.length_a   1.000
_cell.length_b   1.000
_cell.length_c   1.000
_cell.angle_alpha   90.00
_cell.angle_beta   90.00
_cell.angle_gamma   90.00
#
_symmetry.space_group_name_H-M   'P 1'
#
loop_
_entity.id
_entity.type
_entity.pdbx_description
1 polymer ?
#
loop_
_entity_poly.entity_id
_entity_poly.type
_entity_poly.pdbx_seq_one_letter_code
_entity_poly.pdbx_strand_id
1 'polypeptide(L)'
;MVSLRAGEMLDIVDVRTNLGIEFGSTRIKAVLIDSKFQTIASGSYEWENKLIDGYWTYSTEEVWKGLRRSYRELATEVYKKYGLILEKVASIGFSAMMHGYMAFDKTDKLLIPFRTWRNSTTSEASRMLTELFDFNIPERWTIAHYYQAILNRENHINQVEYLTTLAGYVHWQLTGEKVLGIGDASGMFPIDSATKTYNKKFINLFEKETSTSLEKIFPKVLRAGEKAGTLTKQGAFLIDPTGALKAGIPLCPPEGDAGTGMVATNSIEVRTGNVSVGTSAFAMIVLEKSLSKVYPEIDIVTTPDGEVVGMVHANNSTSDINAWIKLFEEYTASLGITVNREKIFSILFNKALEADNDLGGLLSYGYFSGENITKVSAGRPLFVRLPDGNFNLANFMKTHIYSAFGAMRIGMDLLKQEKIKISGLVGHGGIFKTPEVGQQILAAALQKPVTVMETAGEGGAWGMAVLGAFSSSENDNLNKFLKEKVFAAVKSITINPNPEDETSYNLFIKRYREGLDLERQAAEKIN
;
A
#
# COMPACT_ATOMS: atom_id res chain seq x y z
N MET A 1 15.51 -18.87 24.81
CA MET A 1 15.49 -17.42 25.12
C MET A 1 16.88 -16.81 25.32
N VAL A 2 17.77 -17.34 26.18
CA VAL A 2 19.12 -16.72 26.42
C VAL A 2 20.00 -16.77 25.17
N SER A 3 20.01 -17.86 24.38
CA SER A 3 20.85 -17.97 23.18
C SER A 3 20.36 -17.12 21.99
N LEU A 4 19.05 -16.90 21.87
CA LEU A 4 18.47 -16.02 20.84
C LEU A 4 18.83 -14.55 21.11
N ARG A 5 18.70 -14.09 22.34
CA ARG A 5 19.11 -12.72 22.74
C ARG A 5 20.60 -12.46 22.51
N ALA A 6 21.45 -13.46 22.74
CA ALA A 6 22.87 -13.32 22.48
C ALA A 6 23.20 -13.14 20.99
N GLY A 7 22.47 -13.82 20.09
CA GLY A 7 22.62 -13.64 18.64
C GLY A 7 22.17 -12.24 18.17
N GLU A 8 21.01 -11.78 18.65
CA GLU A 8 20.48 -10.44 18.36
C GLU A 8 21.43 -9.32 18.87
N MET A 9 21.98 -9.49 20.08
CA MET A 9 22.99 -8.56 20.63
C MET A 9 24.24 -8.50 19.76
N LEU A 10 24.76 -9.65 19.28
CA LEU A 10 25.91 -9.70 18.37
C LEU A 10 25.60 -8.99 17.05
N ASP A 11 24.40 -9.14 16.51
CA ASP A 11 24.01 -8.45 15.27
C ASP A 11 23.98 -6.93 15.43
N ILE A 12 23.60 -6.42 16.61
CA ILE A 12 23.66 -4.98 16.92
C ILE A 12 25.11 -4.51 17.04
N VAL A 13 25.93 -5.23 17.81
CA VAL A 13 27.35 -4.89 18.06
C VAL A 13 28.17 -4.96 16.76
N ASP A 14 27.95 -5.98 15.94
CA ASP A 14 28.65 -6.20 14.67
C ASP A 14 28.07 -5.39 13.50
N VAL A 15 27.09 -4.51 13.77
CA VAL A 15 26.43 -3.64 12.77
C VAL A 15 25.82 -4.47 11.62
N ARG A 16 25.13 -5.57 11.94
CA ARG A 16 24.43 -6.43 10.96
C ARG A 16 22.92 -6.22 10.92
N THR A 17 22.42 -5.29 11.73
CA THR A 17 20.99 -4.93 11.76
C THR A 17 20.64 -3.92 10.68
N ASN A 18 19.38 -3.93 10.20
CA ASN A 18 18.89 -2.99 9.20
C ASN A 18 17.63 -2.27 9.72
N LEU A 19 17.55 -0.98 9.48
CA LEU A 19 16.48 -0.12 9.96
C LEU A 19 15.58 0.29 8.78
N GLY A 20 14.29 -0.02 8.86
CA GLY A 20 13.27 0.48 7.94
C GLY A 20 12.31 1.41 8.65
N ILE A 21 11.96 2.52 8.02
CA ILE A 21 11.01 3.50 8.56
C ILE A 21 9.96 3.81 7.49
N GLU A 22 8.70 3.64 7.84
CA GLU A 22 7.55 3.89 6.96
C GLU A 22 6.70 5.05 7.48
N PHE A 23 6.41 5.99 6.61
CA PHE A 23 5.46 7.08 6.84
C PHE A 23 4.10 6.68 6.27
N GLY A 24 3.36 5.84 7.01
CA GLY A 24 2.00 5.43 6.64
C GLY A 24 0.97 6.54 6.91
N SER A 25 -0.24 6.39 6.37
CA SER A 25 -1.29 7.43 6.44
C SER A 25 -1.76 7.78 7.86
N THR A 26 -1.66 6.86 8.81
CA THR A 26 -2.11 7.07 10.21
C THR A 26 -1.00 6.88 11.22
N ARG A 27 0.13 6.34 10.80
CA ARG A 27 1.23 5.98 11.69
C ARG A 27 2.57 6.03 10.96
N ILE A 28 3.59 6.58 11.63
CA ILE A 28 5.00 6.40 11.26
C ILE A 28 5.51 5.22 12.08
N LYS A 29 6.10 4.22 11.42
CA LYS A 29 6.60 3.00 12.07
C LYS A 29 8.08 2.82 11.73
N ALA A 30 8.90 2.57 12.75
CA ALA A 30 10.30 2.18 12.62
C ALA A 30 10.45 0.71 13.04
N VAL A 31 11.21 -0.07 12.29
CA VAL A 31 11.48 -1.49 12.54
C VAL A 31 12.97 -1.76 12.37
N LEU A 32 13.57 -2.41 13.36
CA LEU A 32 14.95 -2.92 13.31
C LEU A 32 14.91 -4.43 13.16
N ILE A 33 15.56 -4.94 12.12
CA ILE A 33 15.67 -6.38 11.86
C ILE A 33 17.11 -6.85 12.09
N ASP A 34 17.24 -8.10 12.53
CA ASP A 34 18.53 -8.80 12.66
C ASP A 34 19.00 -9.42 11.33
N SER A 35 20.13 -10.13 11.35
CA SER A 35 20.67 -10.83 10.18
C SER A 35 19.82 -12.01 9.69
N LYS A 36 18.79 -12.41 10.44
CA LYS A 36 17.79 -13.43 10.08
C LYS A 36 16.46 -12.81 9.68
N PHE A 37 16.42 -11.51 9.46
CA PHE A 37 15.24 -10.72 9.10
C PHE A 37 14.13 -10.72 10.17
N GLN A 38 14.44 -11.07 11.43
CA GLN A 38 13.49 -11.02 12.53
C GLN A 38 13.42 -9.61 13.10
N THR A 39 12.22 -9.13 13.39
CA THR A 39 12.02 -7.85 14.07
C THR A 39 12.52 -7.95 15.52
N ILE A 40 13.58 -7.21 15.86
CA ILE A 40 14.18 -7.22 17.19
C ILE A 40 13.80 -6.00 18.04
N ALA A 41 13.44 -4.89 17.39
CA ALA A 41 12.89 -3.71 18.03
C ALA A 41 11.99 -2.94 17.06
N SER A 42 11.04 -2.20 17.62
CA SER A 42 10.15 -1.33 16.85
C SER A 42 9.81 -0.06 17.61
N GLY A 43 9.31 0.94 16.88
CA GLY A 43 8.75 2.15 17.47
C GLY A 43 7.74 2.78 16.52
N SER A 44 6.82 3.57 17.05
CA SER A 44 5.77 4.14 16.23
C SER A 44 5.36 5.53 16.71
N TYR A 45 4.70 6.27 15.84
CA TYR A 45 4.08 7.55 16.13
C TYR A 45 2.79 7.69 15.33
N GLU A 46 1.69 7.93 16.01
CA GLU A 46 0.40 8.20 15.38
C GLU A 46 0.31 9.65 14.95
N TRP A 47 -0.17 9.88 13.75
CA TRP A 47 -0.37 11.21 13.17
C TRP A 47 -1.61 11.25 12.28
N GLU A 48 -2.05 12.44 11.90
CA GLU A 48 -3.28 12.63 11.14
C GLU A 48 -3.07 13.51 9.91
N ASN A 49 -3.75 13.14 8.84
CA ASN A 49 -3.91 13.96 7.65
C ASN A 49 -4.93 15.09 7.93
N LYS A 50 -4.57 16.33 7.68
CA LYS A 50 -5.39 17.51 7.95
C LYS A 50 -5.86 18.15 6.67
N LEU A 51 -7.11 18.63 6.65
CA LEU A 51 -7.64 19.43 5.55
C LEU A 51 -7.34 20.92 5.85
N ILE A 52 -6.46 21.52 5.07
CA ILE A 52 -6.06 22.92 5.19
C ILE A 52 -6.21 23.59 3.84
N ASP A 53 -6.94 24.68 3.76
CA ASP A 53 -7.20 25.45 2.52
C ASP A 53 -7.68 24.58 1.35
N GLY A 54 -8.51 23.57 1.65
CA GLY A 54 -9.07 22.66 0.66
C GLY A 54 -8.15 21.50 0.25
N TYR A 55 -6.96 21.37 0.85
CA TYR A 55 -6.02 20.28 0.56
C TYR A 55 -5.74 19.42 1.78
N TRP A 56 -5.78 18.10 1.58
CA TRP A 56 -5.30 17.13 2.56
C TRP A 56 -3.77 17.14 2.62
N THR A 57 -3.23 17.39 3.81
CA THR A 57 -1.80 17.62 4.03
C THR A 57 -1.30 17.05 5.36
N TYR A 58 0.01 16.87 5.46
CA TYR A 58 0.78 16.74 6.71
C TYR A 58 1.80 17.87 6.74
N SER A 59 2.01 18.49 7.91
CA SER A 59 3.07 19.49 8.04
C SER A 59 4.46 18.82 8.09
N THR A 60 5.47 19.48 7.56
CA THR A 60 6.86 19.01 7.63
C THR A 60 7.36 18.90 9.07
N GLU A 61 6.84 19.70 9.98
CA GLU A 61 7.13 19.60 11.42
C GLU A 61 6.65 18.25 12.00
N GLU A 62 5.45 17.82 11.66
CA GLU A 62 4.92 16.53 12.10
C GLU A 62 5.69 15.36 11.47
N VAL A 63 6.18 15.49 10.23
CA VAL A 63 7.08 14.50 9.61
C VAL A 63 8.31 14.28 10.48
N TRP A 64 9.03 15.34 10.82
CA TRP A 64 10.27 15.26 11.63
C TRP A 64 10.00 14.87 13.08
N LYS A 65 8.93 15.35 13.67
CA LYS A 65 8.51 14.95 15.02
C LYS A 65 8.20 13.45 15.08
N GLY A 66 7.44 12.96 14.11
CA GLY A 66 7.06 11.55 14.04
C GLY A 66 8.26 10.63 13.78
N LEU A 67 9.18 11.03 12.89
CA LEU A 67 10.44 10.31 12.67
C LEU A 67 11.25 10.18 13.95
N ARG A 68 11.48 11.29 14.66
CA ARG A 68 12.23 11.29 15.92
C ARG A 68 11.57 10.44 17.00
N ARG A 69 10.24 10.49 17.08
CA ARG A 69 9.48 9.74 18.08
C ARG A 69 9.53 8.23 17.82
N SER A 70 9.28 7.81 16.60
CA SER A 70 9.33 6.38 16.22
C SER A 70 10.75 5.81 16.39
N TYR A 71 11.78 6.53 15.96
CA TYR A 71 13.17 6.12 16.19
C TYR A 71 13.53 6.05 17.67
N ARG A 72 13.18 7.07 18.46
CA ARG A 72 13.48 7.10 19.91
C ARG A 72 12.79 5.95 20.64
N GLU A 73 11.56 5.62 20.30
CA GLU A 73 10.84 4.49 20.88
C GLU A 73 11.58 3.17 20.58
N LEU A 74 11.97 2.96 19.31
CA LEU A 74 12.77 1.81 18.87
C LEU A 74 14.12 1.75 19.61
N ALA A 75 14.89 2.83 19.66
CA ALA A 75 16.17 2.88 20.34
C ALA A 75 16.03 2.61 21.84
N THR A 76 14.93 3.08 22.45
CA THR A 76 14.60 2.79 23.86
C THR A 76 14.29 1.31 24.07
N GLU A 77 13.59 0.68 23.12
CA GLU A 77 13.32 -0.76 23.16
C GLU A 77 14.62 -1.57 23.04
N VAL A 78 15.55 -1.19 22.15
CA VAL A 78 16.90 -1.78 22.04
C VAL A 78 17.62 -1.68 23.38
N TYR A 79 17.65 -0.51 23.98
CA TYR A 79 18.31 -0.32 25.28
C TYR A 79 17.68 -1.17 26.38
N LYS A 80 16.36 -1.22 26.48
CA LYS A 80 15.63 -2.03 27.47
C LYS A 80 15.86 -3.53 27.30
N LYS A 81 15.92 -4.02 26.06
CA LYS A 81 16.07 -5.44 25.78
C LYS A 81 17.52 -5.94 25.90
N TYR A 82 18.48 -5.10 25.48
CA TYR A 82 19.87 -5.54 25.25
C TYR A 82 20.90 -4.74 26.07
N GLY A 83 20.53 -3.61 26.70
CA GLY A 83 21.45 -2.71 27.40
C GLY A 83 22.40 -1.95 26.46
N LEU A 84 22.11 -1.94 25.14
CA LEU A 84 22.98 -1.35 24.12
C LEU A 84 22.39 -0.01 23.62
N ILE A 85 23.28 0.93 23.31
CA ILE A 85 22.94 2.16 22.59
C ILE A 85 23.05 1.87 21.10
N LEU A 86 22.02 2.20 20.31
CA LEU A 86 22.01 2.00 18.87
C LEU A 86 22.78 3.13 18.17
N GLU A 87 24.08 2.94 17.97
CA GLU A 87 24.94 3.94 17.33
C GLU A 87 25.00 3.80 15.82
N LYS A 88 24.93 2.57 15.30
CA LYS A 88 25.04 2.25 13.87
C LYS A 88 24.15 1.06 13.51
N VAL A 89 23.74 1.03 12.26
CA VAL A 89 23.09 -0.11 11.59
C VAL A 89 23.74 -0.33 10.23
N ALA A 90 23.58 -1.52 9.65
CA ALA A 90 24.15 -1.84 8.34
C ALA A 90 23.56 -0.96 7.23
N SER A 91 22.27 -0.69 7.31
CA SER A 91 21.59 0.22 6.37
C SER A 91 20.35 0.86 7.00
N ILE A 92 19.92 1.97 6.41
CA ILE A 92 18.63 2.63 6.71
C ILE A 92 17.83 2.76 5.41
N GLY A 93 16.51 2.52 5.47
CA GLY A 93 15.62 2.78 4.38
C GLY A 93 14.35 3.50 4.82
N PHE A 94 13.81 4.32 3.92
CA PHE A 94 12.58 5.08 4.15
C PHE A 94 11.54 4.74 3.11
N SER A 95 10.32 4.42 3.55
CA SER A 95 9.16 4.40 2.69
C SER A 95 8.10 5.38 3.18
N ALA A 96 7.22 5.77 2.27
CA ALA A 96 6.08 6.59 2.62
C ALA A 96 4.86 6.19 1.79
N MET A 97 3.69 6.68 2.19
CA MET A 97 2.51 6.65 1.33
C MET A 97 2.89 7.16 -0.06
N MET A 98 2.60 6.38 -1.08
CA MET A 98 2.90 6.73 -2.46
C MET A 98 2.19 8.00 -2.91
N HIS A 99 2.65 8.57 -4.02
CA HIS A 99 2.05 9.70 -4.69
C HIS A 99 2.17 11.02 -3.93
N GLY A 100 1.32 11.97 -4.28
CA GLY A 100 1.31 13.30 -3.70
C GLY A 100 2.29 14.26 -4.39
N TYR A 101 2.35 15.49 -3.89
CA TYR A 101 3.02 16.59 -4.55
C TYR A 101 3.75 17.47 -3.56
N MET A 102 5.07 17.47 -3.63
CA MET A 102 5.97 18.37 -2.91
C MET A 102 6.83 19.13 -3.90
N ALA A 103 6.71 20.45 -3.92
CA ALA A 103 7.39 21.35 -4.85
C ALA A 103 8.34 22.30 -4.12
N PHE A 104 9.57 22.41 -4.58
CA PHE A 104 10.64 23.18 -3.95
C PHE A 104 11.23 24.20 -4.92
N ASP A 105 11.64 25.34 -4.37
CA ASP A 105 12.36 26.37 -5.12
C ASP A 105 13.88 26.11 -5.17
N LYS A 106 14.62 27.00 -5.83
CA LYS A 106 16.08 26.94 -5.95
C LYS A 106 16.85 27.05 -4.62
N THR A 107 16.18 27.42 -3.53
CA THR A 107 16.75 27.49 -2.19
C THR A 107 16.35 26.30 -1.33
N ASP A 108 15.76 25.27 -1.96
CA ASP A 108 15.27 24.06 -1.29
C ASP A 108 14.11 24.31 -0.31
N LYS A 109 13.40 25.44 -0.49
CA LYS A 109 12.21 25.77 0.31
C LYS A 109 10.96 25.18 -0.30
N LEU A 110 10.13 24.52 0.53
CA LEU A 110 8.81 24.04 0.12
C LEU A 110 7.91 25.22 -0.25
N LEU A 111 7.41 25.21 -1.49
CA LEU A 111 6.65 26.32 -2.08
C LEU A 111 5.20 26.38 -1.62
N ILE A 112 4.59 25.22 -1.41
CA ILE A 112 3.20 25.06 -0.96
C ILE A 112 3.12 23.90 0.02
N PRO A 113 2.07 23.79 0.85
CA PRO A 113 1.86 22.62 1.69
C PRO A 113 1.83 21.31 0.88
N PHE A 114 2.36 20.24 1.45
CA PHE A 114 2.36 18.91 0.84
C PHE A 114 0.92 18.49 0.49
N ARG A 115 0.65 18.22 -0.80
CA ARG A 115 -0.63 17.66 -1.26
C ARG A 115 -0.52 16.14 -1.28
N THR A 116 -1.29 15.47 -0.41
CA THR A 116 -1.20 14.00 -0.25
C THR A 116 -1.99 13.26 -1.33
N TRP A 117 -1.83 11.94 -1.39
CA TRP A 117 -2.58 11.02 -2.25
C TRP A 117 -4.11 11.12 -2.09
N ARG A 118 -4.58 11.68 -0.97
CA ARG A 118 -6.02 11.80 -0.63
C ARG A 118 -6.71 12.92 -1.40
N ASN A 119 -5.97 13.81 -2.05
CA ASN A 119 -6.54 14.91 -2.80
C ASN A 119 -7.08 14.43 -4.16
N SER A 120 -8.34 14.73 -4.43
CA SER A 120 -9.06 14.50 -5.69
C SER A 120 -9.36 15.82 -6.41
N THR A 121 -8.38 16.72 -6.47
CA THR A 121 -8.53 18.08 -7.02
C THR A 121 -7.91 18.24 -8.41
N THR A 122 -7.58 17.14 -9.07
CA THR A 122 -6.79 17.11 -10.31
C THR A 122 -7.47 16.34 -11.45
N SER A 123 -8.79 16.24 -11.42
CA SER A 123 -9.54 15.43 -12.40
C SER A 123 -9.37 15.93 -13.83
N GLU A 124 -9.30 17.25 -14.05
CA GLU A 124 -9.04 17.81 -15.38
C GLU A 124 -7.66 17.43 -15.90
N ALA A 125 -6.62 17.66 -15.10
CA ALA A 125 -5.24 17.29 -15.45
C ALA A 125 -5.08 15.79 -15.68
N SER A 126 -5.67 14.96 -14.80
CA SER A 126 -5.67 13.50 -14.92
C SER A 126 -6.26 13.05 -16.27
N ARG A 127 -7.44 13.56 -16.62
CA ARG A 127 -8.10 13.25 -17.90
C ARG A 127 -7.24 13.68 -19.10
N MET A 128 -6.75 14.92 -19.11
CA MET A 128 -5.94 15.46 -20.22
C MET A 128 -4.63 14.68 -20.39
N LEU A 129 -3.94 14.37 -19.29
CA LEU A 129 -2.70 13.58 -19.35
C LEU A 129 -2.93 12.13 -19.76
N THR A 130 -4.05 11.52 -19.33
CA THR A 130 -4.42 10.17 -19.76
C THR A 130 -4.65 10.12 -21.27
N GLU A 131 -5.34 11.11 -21.84
CA GLU A 131 -5.54 11.24 -23.29
C GLU A 131 -4.21 11.52 -24.03
N LEU A 132 -3.38 12.42 -23.50
CA LEU A 132 -2.09 12.81 -24.10
C LEU A 132 -1.10 11.65 -24.17
N PHE A 133 -1.04 10.83 -23.14
CA PHE A 133 -0.07 9.74 -23.03
C PHE A 133 -0.60 8.39 -23.53
N ASP A 134 -1.92 8.27 -23.75
CA ASP A 134 -2.60 6.97 -23.92
C ASP A 134 -2.18 6.00 -22.79
N PHE A 135 -2.21 6.51 -21.55
CA PHE A 135 -1.78 5.83 -20.34
C PHE A 135 -2.57 6.38 -19.15
N ASN A 136 -3.10 5.50 -18.27
CA ASN A 136 -3.87 5.94 -17.11
C ASN A 136 -3.01 6.78 -16.14
N ILE A 137 -3.39 8.03 -15.93
CA ILE A 137 -2.76 8.95 -14.97
C ILE A 137 -3.77 9.24 -13.85
N PRO A 138 -3.68 8.57 -12.71
CA PRO A 138 -4.56 8.82 -11.57
C PRO A 138 -4.44 10.23 -11.00
N GLU A 139 -5.53 10.78 -10.47
CA GLU A 139 -5.59 12.12 -9.89
C GLU A 139 -4.56 12.38 -8.79
N ARG A 140 -4.19 11.33 -8.04
CA ARG A 140 -3.27 11.42 -6.90
C ARG A 140 -1.79 11.49 -7.28
N TRP A 141 -1.42 11.28 -8.55
CA TRP A 141 -0.04 11.29 -8.99
C TRP A 141 0.57 12.68 -9.00
N THR A 142 1.87 12.77 -8.74
CA THR A 142 2.61 14.05 -8.70
C THR A 142 2.44 14.86 -9.99
N ILE A 143 2.50 14.21 -11.15
CA ILE A 143 2.35 14.88 -12.45
C ILE A 143 0.94 15.44 -12.66
N ALA A 144 -0.10 14.78 -12.15
CA ALA A 144 -1.46 15.29 -12.21
C ALA A 144 -1.61 16.55 -11.36
N HIS A 145 -1.05 16.57 -10.14
CA HIS A 145 -1.02 17.77 -9.30
C HIS A 145 -0.24 18.91 -9.93
N TYR A 146 0.93 18.62 -10.50
CA TYR A 146 1.76 19.63 -11.15
C TYR A 146 1.06 20.24 -12.37
N TYR A 147 0.47 19.38 -13.22
CA TYR A 147 -0.25 19.87 -14.40
C TYR A 147 -1.51 20.63 -14.04
N GLN A 148 -2.26 20.19 -13.02
CA GLN A 148 -3.41 20.95 -12.52
C GLN A 148 -3.01 22.32 -11.99
N ALA A 149 -1.88 22.42 -11.29
CA ALA A 149 -1.37 23.72 -10.84
C ALA A 149 -0.96 24.64 -12.02
N ILE A 150 -0.46 24.08 -13.12
CA ILE A 150 -0.22 24.82 -14.37
C ILE A 150 -1.53 25.31 -14.98
N LEU A 151 -2.54 24.45 -15.11
CA LEU A 151 -3.87 24.81 -15.64
C LEU A 151 -4.53 25.90 -14.80
N ASN A 152 -4.43 25.81 -13.49
CA ASN A 152 -4.93 26.80 -12.54
C ASN A 152 -4.08 28.09 -12.49
N ARG A 153 -2.93 28.12 -13.13
CA ARG A 153 -1.95 29.24 -13.08
C ARG A 153 -1.56 29.58 -11.63
N GLU A 154 -1.31 28.57 -10.81
CA GLU A 154 -0.89 28.78 -9.43
C GLU A 154 0.45 29.50 -9.33
N ASN A 155 0.58 30.46 -8.42
CA ASN A 155 1.73 31.37 -8.32
C ASN A 155 3.08 30.69 -8.13
N HIS A 156 3.12 29.49 -7.54
CA HIS A 156 4.35 28.78 -7.26
C HIS A 156 4.98 28.11 -8.49
N ILE A 157 4.23 27.89 -9.58
CA ILE A 157 4.67 27.12 -10.75
C ILE A 157 5.98 27.64 -11.35
N ASN A 158 6.12 28.97 -11.46
CA ASN A 158 7.31 29.60 -12.02
C ASN A 158 8.55 29.53 -11.12
N GLN A 159 8.41 28.98 -9.91
CA GLN A 159 9.48 28.88 -8.91
C GLN A 159 9.90 27.42 -8.67
N VAL A 160 9.23 26.47 -9.32
CA VAL A 160 9.49 25.03 -9.13
C VAL A 160 10.84 24.67 -9.76
N GLU A 161 11.77 24.23 -8.93
CA GLU A 161 13.09 23.72 -9.33
C GLU A 161 13.26 22.22 -8.97
N TYR A 162 12.40 21.69 -8.10
CA TYR A 162 12.44 20.28 -7.72
C TYR A 162 11.06 19.77 -7.28
N LEU A 163 10.70 18.60 -7.78
CA LEU A 163 9.50 17.86 -7.40
C LEU A 163 9.89 16.51 -6.78
N THR A 164 9.20 16.12 -5.73
CA THR A 164 9.41 14.79 -5.12
C THR A 164 8.17 14.34 -4.34
N THR A 165 8.25 13.12 -3.81
CA THR A 165 7.30 12.51 -2.88
C THR A 165 7.76 12.71 -1.43
N LEU A 166 6.96 12.27 -0.47
CA LEU A 166 7.35 12.32 0.94
C LEU A 166 8.59 11.44 1.24
N ALA A 167 8.67 10.23 0.66
CA ALA A 167 9.83 9.36 0.85
C ALA A 167 11.10 9.99 0.29
N GLY A 168 11.03 10.55 -0.90
CA GLY A 168 12.14 11.26 -1.53
C GLY A 168 12.55 12.52 -0.76
N TYR A 169 11.60 13.28 -0.22
CA TYR A 169 11.88 14.44 0.62
C TYR A 169 12.66 14.07 1.89
N VAL A 170 12.19 13.08 2.63
CA VAL A 170 12.87 12.62 3.85
C VAL A 170 14.27 12.12 3.54
N HIS A 171 14.40 11.27 2.53
CA HIS A 171 15.69 10.73 2.09
C HIS A 171 16.69 11.84 1.72
N TRP A 172 16.27 12.79 0.88
CA TRP A 172 17.09 13.92 0.47
C TRP A 172 17.57 14.76 1.65
N GLN A 173 16.70 15.08 2.59
CA GLN A 173 17.09 15.87 3.78
C GLN A 173 18.12 15.15 4.66
N LEU A 174 18.14 13.82 4.65
CA LEU A 174 19.04 13.00 5.45
C LEU A 174 20.39 12.71 4.77
N THR A 175 20.41 12.68 3.44
CA THR A 175 21.59 12.28 2.64
C THR A 175 22.17 13.42 1.80
N GLY A 176 21.36 14.40 1.42
CA GLY A 176 21.69 15.38 0.40
C GLY A 176 21.40 14.90 -1.04
N GLU A 177 21.04 13.63 -1.24
CA GLU A 177 20.82 13.03 -2.55
C GLU A 177 19.36 13.15 -3.00
N LYS A 178 19.11 13.78 -4.16
CA LYS A 178 17.80 13.97 -4.79
C LYS A 178 17.46 12.76 -5.68
N VAL A 179 17.16 11.63 -5.04
CA VAL A 179 16.87 10.34 -5.69
C VAL A 179 15.54 9.78 -5.22
N LEU A 180 14.98 8.86 -5.99
CA LEU A 180 13.75 8.15 -5.66
C LEU A 180 13.84 6.70 -6.14
N GLY A 181 13.33 5.76 -5.35
CA GLY A 181 13.19 4.37 -5.76
C GLY A 181 12.17 4.24 -6.90
N ILE A 182 12.41 3.29 -7.80
CA ILE A 182 11.62 3.15 -9.02
C ILE A 182 10.14 2.86 -8.72
N GLY A 183 9.85 2.14 -7.64
CA GLY A 183 8.47 1.87 -7.21
C GLY A 183 7.73 3.15 -6.88
N ASP A 184 8.31 4.03 -6.08
CA ASP A 184 7.71 5.31 -5.73
C ASP A 184 7.71 6.30 -6.91
N ALA A 185 8.79 6.34 -7.71
CA ALA A 185 8.89 7.15 -8.92
C ALA A 185 7.78 6.82 -9.93
N SER A 186 7.34 5.55 -10.01
CA SER A 186 6.24 5.11 -10.86
C SER A 186 4.89 5.73 -10.47
N GLY A 187 4.76 6.20 -9.24
CA GLY A 187 3.61 6.97 -8.75
C GLY A 187 3.75 8.49 -8.92
N MET A 188 4.90 8.97 -9.36
CA MET A 188 5.10 10.35 -9.79
C MET A 188 4.77 10.54 -11.27
N PHE A 189 5.34 9.67 -12.09
CA PHE A 189 5.30 9.74 -13.55
C PHE A 189 5.50 8.34 -14.15
N PRO A 190 4.93 8.02 -15.33
CA PRO A 190 5.08 6.70 -15.95
C PRO A 190 6.54 6.30 -16.15
N ILE A 191 6.85 5.04 -15.79
CA ILE A 191 8.15 4.42 -15.98
C ILE A 191 8.17 3.64 -17.29
N ASP A 192 9.27 3.73 -18.01
CA ASP A 192 9.56 2.87 -19.16
C ASP A 192 10.11 1.53 -18.68
N SER A 193 9.43 0.44 -19.04
CA SER A 193 9.77 -0.91 -18.56
C SER A 193 11.12 -1.44 -19.08
N ALA A 194 11.62 -0.91 -20.21
CA ALA A 194 12.89 -1.33 -20.79
C ALA A 194 14.07 -0.57 -20.18
N THR A 195 13.94 0.74 -20.02
CA THR A 195 15.01 1.59 -19.50
C THR A 195 15.00 1.71 -17.98
N LYS A 196 13.92 1.29 -17.33
CA LYS A 196 13.72 1.35 -15.87
C LYS A 196 13.91 2.78 -15.32
N THR A 197 13.47 3.78 -16.09
CA THR A 197 13.44 5.19 -15.68
C THR A 197 12.19 5.87 -16.26
N TYR A 198 12.01 7.16 -16.02
CA TYR A 198 10.87 7.90 -16.56
C TYR A 198 10.73 7.76 -18.06
N ASN A 199 9.50 7.59 -18.55
CA ASN A 199 9.20 7.40 -19.96
C ASN A 199 9.50 8.68 -20.76
N LYS A 200 10.59 8.66 -21.53
CA LYS A 200 11.04 9.81 -22.31
C LYS A 200 10.05 10.27 -23.37
N LYS A 201 9.28 9.36 -23.97
CA LYS A 201 8.23 9.73 -24.93
C LYS A 201 7.19 10.61 -24.24
N PHE A 202 6.76 10.26 -23.05
CA PHE A 202 5.76 11.02 -22.29
C PHE A 202 6.32 12.32 -21.73
N ILE A 203 7.60 12.34 -21.30
CA ILE A 203 8.29 13.57 -20.95
C ILE A 203 8.25 14.56 -22.13
N ASN A 204 8.66 14.13 -23.33
CA ASN A 204 8.67 14.98 -24.51
C ASN A 204 7.27 15.50 -24.88
N LEU A 205 6.22 14.68 -24.73
CA LEU A 205 4.84 15.11 -24.95
C LEU A 205 4.43 16.19 -23.95
N PHE A 206 4.72 15.99 -22.67
CA PHE A 206 4.41 16.95 -21.61
C PHE A 206 5.17 18.26 -21.78
N GLU A 207 6.47 18.20 -22.08
CA GLU A 207 7.32 19.38 -22.28
C GLU A 207 6.86 20.21 -23.49
N LYS A 208 6.40 19.54 -24.56
CA LYS A 208 5.81 20.20 -25.72
C LYS A 208 4.50 20.91 -25.38
N GLU A 209 3.68 20.31 -24.54
CA GLU A 209 2.39 20.87 -24.10
C GLU A 209 2.57 22.07 -23.16
N THR A 210 3.53 21.99 -22.23
CA THR A 210 3.65 22.94 -21.11
C THR A 210 4.84 23.88 -21.21
N SER A 211 5.80 23.64 -22.11
CA SER A 211 7.10 24.31 -22.18
C SER A 211 7.96 24.20 -20.91
N THR A 212 7.71 23.17 -20.10
CA THR A 212 8.42 22.90 -18.83
C THR A 212 9.37 21.72 -18.98
N SER A 213 10.62 21.83 -18.52
CA SER A 213 11.58 20.72 -18.54
C SER A 213 11.45 19.83 -17.30
N LEU A 214 10.78 18.67 -17.44
CA LEU A 214 10.60 17.70 -16.35
C LEU A 214 11.92 17.06 -15.91
N GLU A 215 12.84 16.78 -16.83
CA GLU A 215 14.12 16.15 -16.51
C GLU A 215 14.95 16.96 -15.52
N LYS A 216 14.77 18.29 -15.46
CA LYS A 216 15.50 19.18 -14.54
C LYS A 216 14.92 19.16 -13.13
N ILE A 217 13.62 18.93 -13.01
CA ILE A 217 12.89 19.07 -11.74
C ILE A 217 12.55 17.74 -11.10
N PHE A 218 12.73 16.61 -11.79
CA PHE A 218 12.45 15.27 -11.27
C PHE A 218 13.66 14.66 -10.55
N PRO A 219 13.45 13.83 -9.50
CA PRO A 219 14.52 13.06 -8.88
C PRO A 219 15.09 12.01 -9.83
N LYS A 220 16.35 11.65 -9.62
CA LYS A 220 16.95 10.51 -10.31
C LYS A 220 16.30 9.21 -9.82
N VAL A 221 15.89 8.35 -10.75
CA VAL A 221 15.30 7.04 -10.43
C VAL A 221 16.40 6.02 -10.13
N LEU A 222 16.21 5.25 -9.06
CA LEU A 222 17.10 4.15 -8.64
C LEU A 222 16.29 2.88 -8.43
N ARG A 223 16.88 1.72 -8.75
CA ARG A 223 16.31 0.42 -8.45
C ARG A 223 16.77 -0.09 -7.08
N ALA A 224 16.03 -1.02 -6.51
CA ALA A 224 16.47 -1.74 -5.32
C ALA A 224 17.89 -2.29 -5.50
N GLY A 225 18.74 -2.14 -4.47
CA GLY A 225 20.14 -2.52 -4.51
C GLY A 225 21.10 -1.43 -4.99
N GLU A 226 20.64 -0.40 -5.68
CA GLU A 226 21.50 0.72 -6.09
C GLU A 226 21.84 1.63 -4.90
N LYS A 227 23.00 2.30 -4.99
CA LYS A 227 23.46 3.19 -3.92
C LYS A 227 22.69 4.50 -3.94
N ALA A 228 22.09 4.87 -2.81
CA ALA A 228 21.27 6.08 -2.67
C ALA A 228 21.88 7.12 -1.70
N GLY A 229 23.15 7.04 -1.42
CA GLY A 229 23.87 7.95 -0.52
C GLY A 229 24.06 7.39 0.89
N THR A 230 24.57 8.25 1.77
CA THR A 230 24.86 7.91 3.17
C THR A 230 24.28 8.96 4.11
N LEU A 231 23.96 8.55 5.32
CA LEU A 231 23.47 9.43 6.37
C LEU A 231 24.51 10.50 6.70
N THR A 232 24.15 11.76 6.51
CA THR A 232 24.99 12.90 6.86
C THR A 232 25.00 13.14 8.39
N LYS A 233 25.92 13.97 8.88
CA LYS A 233 25.92 14.39 10.30
C LYS A 233 24.62 15.12 10.67
N GLN A 234 24.13 15.99 9.77
CA GLN A 234 22.86 16.70 9.95
C GLN A 234 21.68 15.72 9.91
N GLY A 235 21.68 14.77 8.97
CA GLY A 235 20.68 13.74 8.85
C GLY A 235 20.59 12.86 10.10
N ALA A 236 21.72 12.45 10.67
CA ALA A 236 21.77 11.70 11.92
C ALA A 236 21.15 12.49 13.08
N PHE A 237 21.45 13.78 13.19
CA PHE A 237 20.87 14.67 14.18
C PHE A 237 19.36 14.91 13.98
N LEU A 238 18.88 14.92 12.72
CA LEU A 238 17.44 15.01 12.43
C LEU A 238 16.67 13.77 12.91
N ILE A 239 17.27 12.57 12.84
CA ILE A 239 16.68 11.33 13.36
C ILE A 239 16.83 11.27 14.88
N ASP A 240 18.06 11.46 15.37
CA ASP A 240 18.43 11.32 16.77
C ASP A 240 19.14 12.57 17.31
N PRO A 241 18.39 13.51 17.90
CA PRO A 241 18.99 14.72 18.50
C PRO A 241 19.91 14.46 19.70
N THR A 242 19.93 13.24 20.24
CA THR A 242 20.86 12.89 21.33
C THR A 242 22.31 12.77 20.83
N GLY A 243 22.51 12.58 19.50
CA GLY A 243 23.81 12.39 18.88
C GLY A 243 24.39 10.97 19.05
N ALA A 244 23.59 10.03 19.54
CA ALA A 244 24.02 8.63 19.65
C ALA A 244 24.15 8.01 18.25
N LEU A 245 23.16 8.18 17.37
CA LEU A 245 23.20 7.68 16.00
C LEU A 245 24.30 8.39 15.20
N LYS A 246 25.19 7.61 14.57
CA LYS A 246 26.37 8.13 13.83
C LYS A 246 26.08 8.32 12.34
N ALA A 247 26.72 9.29 11.75
CA ALA A 247 26.75 9.50 10.29
C ALA A 247 27.51 8.39 9.56
N GLY A 248 27.36 8.35 8.22
CA GLY A 248 28.06 7.42 7.34
C GLY A 248 27.36 6.08 7.13
N ILE A 249 26.16 5.89 7.69
CA ILE A 249 25.34 4.71 7.45
C ILE A 249 24.80 4.78 6.02
N PRO A 250 24.93 3.72 5.19
CA PRO A 250 24.37 3.70 3.85
C PRO A 250 22.84 3.69 3.88
N LEU A 251 22.23 4.39 2.92
CA LEU A 251 20.80 4.35 2.67
C LEU A 251 20.51 3.62 1.37
N CYS A 252 19.45 2.81 1.37
CA CYS A 252 18.87 2.26 0.15
C CYS A 252 17.89 3.27 -0.50
N PRO A 253 17.53 3.09 -1.79
CA PRO A 253 16.57 3.96 -2.47
C PRO A 253 15.26 4.10 -1.69
N PRO A 254 14.74 5.31 -1.48
CA PRO A 254 13.48 5.52 -0.79
C PRO A 254 12.30 5.03 -1.65
N GLU A 255 11.34 4.35 -1.05
CA GLU A 255 10.26 3.66 -1.77
C GLU A 255 8.87 4.06 -1.30
N GLY A 256 7.85 3.72 -2.12
CA GLY A 256 6.46 3.81 -1.75
C GLY A 256 5.98 2.60 -0.92
N ASP A 257 4.96 2.82 -0.12
CA ASP A 257 4.35 1.80 0.75
C ASP A 257 3.82 0.57 -0.03
N ALA A 258 3.32 0.75 -1.25
CA ALA A 258 2.87 -0.34 -2.10
C ALA A 258 4.03 -1.28 -2.48
N GLY A 259 5.16 -0.74 -2.93
CA GLY A 259 6.34 -1.52 -3.30
C GLY A 259 6.95 -2.27 -2.11
N THR A 260 7.09 -1.59 -0.96
CA THR A 260 7.59 -2.23 0.26
C THR A 260 6.63 -3.28 0.82
N GLY A 261 5.31 -3.08 0.65
CA GLY A 261 4.29 -4.09 0.94
C GLY A 261 4.43 -5.35 0.07
N MET A 262 4.77 -5.20 -1.21
CA MET A 262 5.05 -6.34 -2.10
C MET A 262 6.32 -7.09 -1.68
N VAL A 263 7.35 -6.39 -1.22
CA VAL A 263 8.56 -7.01 -0.65
C VAL A 263 8.22 -7.77 0.63
N ALA A 264 7.46 -7.17 1.54
CA ALA A 264 7.05 -7.78 2.80
C ALA A 264 6.18 -9.04 2.62
N THR A 265 5.58 -9.21 1.47
CA THR A 265 4.73 -10.35 1.12
C THR A 265 5.35 -11.29 0.08
N ASN A 266 6.63 -11.11 -0.27
CA ASN A 266 7.32 -11.91 -1.31
C ASN A 266 6.51 -12.02 -2.62
N SER A 267 5.93 -10.91 -3.08
CA SER A 267 4.99 -10.89 -4.21
C SER A 267 5.47 -10.01 -5.36
N ILE A 268 6.79 -9.94 -5.58
CA ILE A 268 7.42 -9.15 -6.66
C ILE A 268 7.71 -9.96 -7.93
N GLU A 269 7.48 -11.27 -7.93
CA GLU A 269 7.72 -12.12 -9.09
C GLU A 269 6.64 -11.94 -10.14
N VAL A 270 7.02 -11.95 -11.42
CA VAL A 270 6.08 -11.90 -12.54
C VAL A 270 5.02 -13.00 -12.43
N ARG A 271 3.76 -12.66 -12.67
CA ARG A 271 2.56 -13.50 -12.52
C ARG A 271 2.17 -13.80 -11.06
N THR A 272 2.75 -13.12 -10.10
CA THR A 272 2.29 -13.15 -8.71
C THR A 272 1.77 -11.79 -8.29
N GLY A 273 1.27 -11.69 -7.09
CA GLY A 273 0.86 -10.42 -6.52
C GLY A 273 0.43 -10.56 -5.07
N ASN A 274 0.12 -9.44 -4.45
CA ASN A 274 -0.50 -9.43 -3.14
C ASN A 274 -1.90 -8.81 -3.17
N VAL A 275 -2.69 -9.17 -2.18
CA VAL A 275 -4.00 -8.59 -1.91
C VAL A 275 -4.03 -8.08 -0.47
N SER A 276 -4.12 -6.77 -0.32
CA SER A 276 -4.32 -6.13 0.98
C SER A 276 -5.79 -5.88 1.21
N VAL A 277 -6.32 -6.34 2.35
CA VAL A 277 -7.74 -6.24 2.68
C VAL A 277 -7.95 -5.57 4.03
N GLY A 278 -8.43 -4.33 3.99
CA GLY A 278 -8.80 -3.51 5.12
C GLY A 278 -10.13 -2.78 4.86
N THR A 279 -10.27 -1.53 5.28
CA THR A 279 -11.43 -0.67 4.95
C THR A 279 -11.61 -0.50 3.45
N SER A 280 -10.51 -0.37 2.74
CA SER A 280 -10.39 -0.55 1.29
C SER A 280 -9.63 -1.85 0.99
N ALA A 281 -9.61 -2.27 -0.27
CA ALA A 281 -8.84 -3.41 -0.71
C ALA A 281 -8.12 -3.12 -2.02
N PHE A 282 -6.88 -3.61 -2.16
CA PHE A 282 -6.16 -3.49 -3.43
C PHE A 282 -5.37 -4.76 -3.73
N ALA A 283 -5.31 -5.07 -5.02
CA ALA A 283 -4.50 -6.15 -5.56
C ALA A 283 -3.38 -5.55 -6.41
N MET A 284 -2.15 -5.95 -6.12
CA MET A 284 -0.95 -5.56 -6.85
C MET A 284 -0.46 -6.77 -7.62
N ILE A 285 -0.60 -6.76 -8.94
CA ILE A 285 -0.27 -7.91 -9.80
C ILE A 285 0.94 -7.58 -10.66
N VAL A 286 2.00 -8.37 -10.56
CA VAL A 286 3.19 -8.21 -11.43
C VAL A 286 2.88 -8.78 -12.80
N LEU A 287 2.81 -7.90 -13.78
CA LEU A 287 2.34 -8.20 -15.13
C LEU A 287 3.45 -8.84 -15.98
N GLU A 288 3.09 -9.85 -16.76
CA GLU A 288 4.01 -10.47 -17.74
C GLU A 288 4.08 -9.70 -19.06
N LYS A 289 3.16 -8.77 -19.28
CA LYS A 289 3.05 -7.94 -20.50
C LYS A 289 2.23 -6.67 -20.20
N SER A 290 2.37 -5.68 -21.03
CA SER A 290 1.54 -4.46 -20.99
C SER A 290 0.08 -4.80 -21.32
N LEU A 291 -0.84 -3.99 -20.79
CA LEU A 291 -2.26 -4.04 -21.16
C LEU A 291 -2.46 -3.53 -22.58
N SER A 292 -3.47 -4.03 -23.28
CA SER A 292 -3.74 -3.70 -24.69
C SER A 292 -4.37 -2.32 -24.87
N LYS A 293 -4.96 -1.75 -23.80
CA LYS A 293 -5.59 -0.44 -23.80
C LYS A 293 -5.54 0.19 -22.40
N VAL A 294 -5.90 1.45 -22.31
CA VAL A 294 -6.03 2.17 -21.04
C VAL A 294 -7.27 1.71 -20.28
N TYR A 295 -7.10 1.39 -19.01
CA TYR A 295 -8.15 1.08 -18.05
C TYR A 295 -8.09 2.09 -16.90
N PRO A 296 -9.06 3.00 -16.76
CA PRO A 296 -9.10 3.94 -15.62
C PRO A 296 -9.21 3.26 -14.24
N GLU A 297 -9.63 1.99 -14.24
CA GLU A 297 -9.77 1.16 -13.05
C GLU A 297 -8.46 0.48 -12.61
N ILE A 298 -7.40 0.57 -13.43
CA ILE A 298 -6.12 -0.10 -13.18
C ILE A 298 -4.99 0.93 -13.25
N ASP A 299 -4.29 1.12 -12.14
CA ASP A 299 -3.09 1.94 -12.14
C ASP A 299 -1.87 1.09 -12.50
N ILE A 300 -0.98 1.63 -13.31
CA ILE A 300 0.25 0.97 -13.70
C ILE A 300 1.42 1.60 -12.95
N VAL A 301 2.00 0.84 -12.03
CA VAL A 301 3.15 1.20 -11.23
C VAL A 301 4.26 0.14 -11.39
N THR A 302 5.30 0.17 -10.57
CA THR A 302 6.37 -0.84 -10.63
C THR A 302 6.69 -1.42 -9.24
N THR A 303 7.29 -2.61 -9.25
CA THR A 303 7.99 -3.16 -8.08
C THR A 303 9.27 -2.36 -7.80
N PRO A 304 9.92 -2.49 -6.62
CA PRO A 304 11.20 -1.83 -6.32
C PRO A 304 12.37 -2.22 -7.22
N ASP A 305 12.29 -3.31 -7.96
CA ASP A 305 13.26 -3.71 -8.99
C ASP A 305 12.82 -3.35 -10.43
N GLY A 306 11.62 -2.74 -10.56
CA GLY A 306 11.14 -2.13 -11.80
C GLY A 306 10.27 -3.03 -12.68
N GLU A 307 9.77 -4.15 -12.17
CA GLU A 307 8.76 -4.94 -12.91
C GLU A 307 7.41 -4.23 -12.90
N VAL A 308 6.69 -4.31 -14.02
CA VAL A 308 5.40 -3.61 -14.19
C VAL A 308 4.32 -4.26 -13.33
N VAL A 309 3.58 -3.43 -12.61
CA VAL A 309 2.49 -3.84 -11.72
C VAL A 309 1.19 -3.19 -12.15
N GLY A 310 0.14 -4.00 -12.32
CA GLY A 310 -1.24 -3.53 -12.41
C GLY A 310 -1.86 -3.51 -11.02
N MET A 311 -2.25 -2.34 -10.55
CA MET A 311 -2.93 -2.17 -9.27
C MET A 311 -4.42 -1.97 -9.48
N VAL A 312 -5.22 -2.87 -8.91
CA VAL A 312 -6.68 -2.76 -8.80
C VAL A 312 -7.02 -2.30 -7.40
N HIS A 313 -7.62 -1.12 -7.26
CA HIS A 313 -7.95 -0.52 -5.97
C HIS A 313 -9.46 -0.37 -5.81
N ALA A 314 -10.05 -1.13 -4.89
CA ALA A 314 -11.43 -0.99 -4.45
C ALA A 314 -11.47 -0.10 -3.20
N ASN A 315 -12.20 1.02 -3.27
CA ASN A 315 -12.33 1.97 -2.17
C ASN A 315 -13.09 1.40 -0.97
N ASN A 316 -13.96 0.43 -1.22
CA ASN A 316 -14.87 -0.15 -0.24
C ASN A 316 -14.61 -1.64 -0.10
N SER A 317 -14.39 -2.10 1.13
CA SER A 317 -14.21 -3.52 1.43
C SER A 317 -14.82 -3.88 2.80
N THR A 318 -14.04 -3.94 3.89
CA THR A 318 -14.51 -4.47 5.17
C THR A 318 -15.26 -3.47 6.07
N SER A 319 -15.45 -2.23 5.66
CA SER A 319 -16.10 -1.20 6.48
C SER A 319 -17.52 -1.60 6.90
N ASP A 320 -18.30 -2.16 5.97
CA ASP A 320 -19.67 -2.61 6.23
C ASP A 320 -19.70 -3.83 7.17
N ILE A 321 -18.78 -4.78 6.99
CA ILE A 321 -18.61 -5.90 7.93
C ILE A 321 -18.34 -5.37 9.34
N ASN A 322 -17.48 -4.38 9.49
CA ASN A 322 -17.17 -3.77 10.79
C ASN A 322 -18.39 -3.10 11.43
N ALA A 323 -19.26 -2.47 10.63
CA ALA A 323 -20.49 -1.87 11.12
C ALA A 323 -21.47 -2.95 11.65
N TRP A 324 -21.64 -4.04 10.92
CA TRP A 324 -22.46 -5.17 11.36
C TRP A 324 -21.89 -5.87 12.62
N ILE A 325 -20.57 -6.07 12.68
CA ILE A 325 -19.93 -6.62 13.88
C ILE A 325 -20.21 -5.74 15.10
N LYS A 326 -20.12 -4.40 14.95
CA LYS A 326 -20.47 -3.46 16.01
C LYS A 326 -21.92 -3.61 16.47
N LEU A 327 -22.85 -3.80 15.53
CA LEU A 327 -24.25 -4.04 15.87
C LEU A 327 -24.44 -5.33 16.68
N PHE A 328 -23.73 -6.40 16.33
CA PHE A 328 -23.75 -7.66 17.12
C PHE A 328 -23.09 -7.49 18.50
N GLU A 329 -22.04 -6.67 18.62
CA GLU A 329 -21.45 -6.31 19.92
C GLU A 329 -22.48 -5.58 20.80
N GLU A 330 -23.18 -4.61 20.27
CA GLU A 330 -24.23 -3.85 20.99
C GLU A 330 -25.40 -4.78 21.41
N TYR A 331 -25.79 -5.71 20.55
CA TYR A 331 -26.82 -6.71 20.86
C TYR A 331 -26.40 -7.64 22.01
N THR A 332 -25.18 -8.21 21.95
CA THR A 332 -24.69 -9.09 23.03
C THR A 332 -24.54 -8.34 24.35
N ALA A 333 -24.05 -7.11 24.31
CA ALA A 333 -23.95 -6.24 25.48
C ALA A 333 -25.32 -5.96 26.11
N SER A 334 -26.37 -5.74 25.32
CA SER A 334 -27.74 -5.51 25.82
C SER A 334 -28.36 -6.75 26.47
N LEU A 335 -27.84 -7.94 26.16
CA LEU A 335 -28.18 -9.20 26.86
C LEU A 335 -27.35 -9.42 28.15
N GLY A 336 -26.47 -8.49 28.52
CA GLY A 336 -25.55 -8.64 29.64
C GLY A 336 -24.39 -9.60 29.38
N ILE A 337 -24.12 -9.95 28.11
CA ILE A 337 -23.06 -10.88 27.73
C ILE A 337 -21.86 -10.06 27.26
N THR A 338 -20.71 -10.21 27.94
CA THR A 338 -19.45 -9.60 27.49
C THR A 338 -18.67 -10.57 26.63
N VAL A 339 -18.49 -10.23 25.36
CA VAL A 339 -17.68 -11.00 24.40
C VAL A 339 -16.67 -10.04 23.76
N ASN A 340 -15.41 -10.46 23.63
CA ASN A 340 -14.45 -9.61 22.94
C ASN A 340 -14.73 -9.63 21.43
N ARG A 341 -14.36 -8.54 20.78
CA ARG A 341 -14.61 -8.31 19.36
C ARG A 341 -14.02 -9.41 18.46
N GLU A 342 -12.81 -9.88 18.76
CA GLU A 342 -12.15 -10.94 17.98
C GLU A 342 -12.92 -12.26 18.01
N LYS A 343 -13.51 -12.59 19.16
CA LYS A 343 -14.35 -13.79 19.29
C LYS A 343 -15.64 -13.65 18.48
N ILE A 344 -16.26 -12.47 18.46
CA ILE A 344 -17.45 -12.21 17.62
C ILE A 344 -17.08 -12.36 16.15
N PHE A 345 -15.98 -11.78 15.70
CA PHE A 345 -15.46 -11.98 14.35
C PHE A 345 -15.31 -13.45 14.02
N SER A 346 -14.59 -14.19 14.86
CA SER A 346 -14.34 -15.63 14.63
C SER A 346 -15.63 -16.43 14.51
N ILE A 347 -16.60 -16.20 15.41
CA ILE A 347 -17.89 -16.89 15.38
C ILE A 347 -18.64 -16.60 14.08
N LEU A 348 -18.76 -15.32 13.70
CA LEU A 348 -19.54 -14.90 12.53
C LEU A 348 -18.87 -15.31 11.21
N PHE A 349 -17.55 -15.24 11.14
CA PHE A 349 -16.80 -15.68 9.96
C PHE A 349 -16.89 -17.21 9.77
N ASN A 350 -16.73 -17.99 10.83
CA ASN A 350 -16.91 -19.44 10.74
C ASN A 350 -18.37 -19.81 10.39
N LYS A 351 -19.34 -19.05 10.92
CA LYS A 351 -20.75 -19.26 10.58
C LYS A 351 -21.03 -19.04 9.08
N ALA A 352 -20.32 -18.12 8.43
CA ALA A 352 -20.45 -17.90 7.00
C ALA A 352 -20.10 -19.13 6.13
N LEU A 353 -19.29 -20.08 6.64
CA LEU A 353 -18.96 -21.31 5.91
C LEU A 353 -20.16 -22.27 5.81
N GLU A 354 -21.18 -22.11 6.64
CA GLU A 354 -22.41 -22.92 6.61
C GLU A 354 -23.49 -22.36 5.65
N ALA A 355 -23.19 -21.29 4.91
CA ALA A 355 -24.15 -20.64 4.04
C ALA A 355 -24.50 -21.49 2.82
N ASP A 356 -25.73 -21.31 2.32
CA ASP A 356 -26.20 -21.90 1.07
C ASP A 356 -25.35 -21.40 -0.12
N ASN A 357 -25.23 -22.22 -1.17
CA ASN A 357 -24.42 -21.87 -2.35
C ASN A 357 -24.91 -20.60 -3.07
N ASP A 358 -26.20 -20.32 -3.04
CA ASP A 358 -26.80 -19.12 -3.62
C ASP A 358 -26.99 -17.97 -2.61
N LEU A 359 -26.48 -18.15 -1.36
CA LEU A 359 -26.61 -17.21 -0.25
C LEU A 359 -28.08 -16.88 0.10
N GLY A 360 -29.02 -17.80 -0.17
CA GLY A 360 -30.44 -17.57 0.02
C GLY A 360 -31.02 -16.41 -0.82
N GLY A 361 -30.38 -16.07 -1.94
CA GLY A 361 -30.78 -14.95 -2.80
C GLY A 361 -30.41 -13.57 -2.28
N LEU A 362 -29.62 -13.46 -1.21
CA LEU A 362 -29.21 -12.18 -0.61
C LEU A 362 -28.19 -11.43 -1.47
N LEU A 363 -28.21 -10.09 -1.36
CA LEU A 363 -27.28 -9.19 -2.02
C LEU A 363 -26.92 -8.02 -1.10
N SER A 364 -25.66 -7.59 -1.11
CA SER A 364 -25.19 -6.44 -0.36
C SER A 364 -24.18 -5.62 -1.16
N TYR A 365 -24.22 -4.30 -0.97
CA TYR A 365 -23.19 -3.34 -1.38
C TYR A 365 -22.69 -2.64 -0.13
N GLY A 366 -21.45 -2.93 0.25
CA GLY A 366 -20.83 -2.33 1.43
C GLY A 366 -20.15 -0.98 1.13
N TYR A 367 -20.78 -0.12 0.34
CA TYR A 367 -20.18 1.13 -0.13
C TYR A 367 -20.41 2.28 0.86
N PHE A 368 -19.35 2.70 1.53
CA PHE A 368 -19.30 3.88 2.41
C PHE A 368 -18.80 5.13 1.69
N SER A 369 -18.21 4.97 0.51
CA SER A 369 -17.72 6.05 -0.34
C SER A 369 -17.97 5.72 -1.81
N GLY A 370 -17.65 6.64 -2.71
CA GLY A 370 -17.63 6.36 -4.14
C GLY A 370 -16.69 5.20 -4.48
N GLU A 371 -17.00 4.50 -5.57
CA GLU A 371 -16.24 3.33 -6.04
C GLU A 371 -15.94 3.47 -7.53
N ASN A 372 -14.66 3.72 -7.84
CA ASN A 372 -14.21 3.98 -9.20
C ASN A 372 -14.42 2.77 -10.13
N ILE A 373 -14.13 1.56 -9.64
CA ILE A 373 -14.26 0.33 -10.44
C ILE A 373 -15.68 0.10 -10.94
N THR A 374 -16.68 0.42 -10.10
CA THR A 374 -18.10 0.22 -10.43
C THR A 374 -18.82 1.50 -10.85
N LYS A 375 -18.08 2.63 -10.94
CA LYS A 375 -18.59 3.95 -11.36
C LYS A 375 -19.76 4.43 -10.49
N VAL A 376 -19.64 4.23 -9.18
CA VAL A 376 -20.55 4.76 -8.16
C VAL A 376 -19.92 6.00 -7.56
N SER A 377 -20.59 7.15 -7.67
CA SER A 377 -20.02 8.44 -7.26
C SER A 377 -19.99 8.65 -5.74
N ALA A 378 -20.97 8.10 -5.03
CA ALA A 378 -21.08 8.15 -3.58
C ALA A 378 -21.67 6.83 -3.06
N GLY A 379 -21.20 6.34 -1.92
CA GLY A 379 -21.70 5.08 -1.37
C GLY A 379 -22.98 5.24 -0.55
N ARG A 380 -23.79 4.20 -0.56
CA ARG A 380 -24.92 3.98 0.36
C ARG A 380 -24.94 2.49 0.70
N PRO A 381 -24.48 2.08 1.90
CA PRO A 381 -24.54 0.66 2.26
C PRO A 381 -25.95 0.10 2.09
N LEU A 382 -26.10 -0.83 1.17
CA LEU A 382 -27.41 -1.36 0.75
C LEU A 382 -27.45 -2.88 0.96
N PHE A 383 -28.51 -3.35 1.62
CA PHE A 383 -28.77 -4.77 1.79
C PHE A 383 -30.14 -5.12 1.18
N VAL A 384 -30.14 -6.08 0.26
CA VAL A 384 -31.33 -6.49 -0.50
C VAL A 384 -31.59 -7.99 -0.25
N ARG A 385 -32.83 -8.34 -0.07
CA ARG A 385 -33.30 -9.73 0.08
C ARG A 385 -34.61 -9.96 -0.66
N LEU A 386 -34.79 -11.19 -1.11
CA LEU A 386 -36.05 -11.63 -1.72
C LEU A 386 -37.06 -11.98 -0.62
N PRO A 387 -38.37 -11.80 -0.85
CA PRO A 387 -39.41 -12.15 0.13
C PRO A 387 -39.38 -13.63 0.57
N ASP A 388 -39.04 -14.50 -0.36
CA ASP A 388 -38.95 -15.96 -0.19
C ASP A 388 -37.49 -16.46 -0.02
N GLY A 389 -36.54 -15.55 0.10
CA GLY A 389 -35.12 -15.87 0.29
C GLY A 389 -34.82 -16.49 1.66
N ASN A 390 -33.84 -17.40 1.70
CA ASN A 390 -33.41 -18.02 2.97
C ASN A 390 -32.54 -17.05 3.78
N PHE A 391 -33.21 -16.19 4.57
CA PHE A 391 -32.54 -15.20 5.42
C PHE A 391 -32.16 -15.81 6.78
N ASN A 392 -30.89 -16.19 6.92
CA ASN A 392 -30.29 -16.71 8.14
C ASN A 392 -28.90 -16.09 8.36
N LEU A 393 -28.30 -16.31 9.54
CA LEU A 393 -27.04 -15.68 9.92
C LEU A 393 -25.86 -16.11 9.02
N ALA A 394 -25.84 -17.35 8.56
CA ALA A 394 -24.79 -17.88 7.69
C ALA A 394 -24.81 -17.18 6.32
N ASN A 395 -25.99 -17.16 5.67
CA ASN A 395 -26.19 -16.47 4.38
C ASN A 395 -25.92 -14.98 4.49
N PHE A 396 -26.41 -14.34 5.56
CA PHE A 396 -26.17 -12.93 5.84
C PHE A 396 -24.65 -12.62 5.89
N MET A 397 -23.92 -13.32 6.73
CA MET A 397 -22.49 -13.05 6.91
C MET A 397 -21.67 -13.34 5.64
N LYS A 398 -21.93 -14.47 4.96
CA LYS A 398 -21.23 -14.79 3.71
C LYS A 398 -21.51 -13.76 2.62
N THR A 399 -22.74 -13.22 2.54
CA THR A 399 -23.12 -12.16 1.60
C THR A 399 -22.27 -10.89 1.82
N HIS A 400 -22.09 -10.46 3.07
CA HIS A 400 -21.26 -9.27 3.37
C HIS A 400 -19.77 -9.52 3.11
N ILE A 401 -19.26 -10.73 3.41
CA ILE A 401 -17.87 -11.08 3.08
C ILE A 401 -17.67 -11.15 1.56
N TYR A 402 -18.61 -11.70 0.81
CA TYR A 402 -18.56 -11.72 -0.65
C TYR A 402 -18.61 -10.31 -1.24
N SER A 403 -19.47 -9.44 -0.71
CA SER A 403 -19.57 -8.04 -1.11
C SER A 403 -18.27 -7.27 -0.92
N ALA A 404 -17.51 -7.56 0.14
CA ALA A 404 -16.22 -6.92 0.41
C ALA A 404 -15.18 -7.14 -0.71
N PHE A 405 -15.35 -8.16 -1.53
CA PHE A 405 -14.51 -8.46 -2.71
C PHE A 405 -15.16 -8.14 -4.05
N GLY A 406 -16.42 -7.65 -4.06
CA GLY A 406 -17.19 -7.46 -5.28
C GLY A 406 -16.53 -6.51 -6.30
N ALA A 407 -16.19 -5.30 -5.86
CA ALA A 407 -15.50 -4.32 -6.71
C ALA A 407 -14.12 -4.83 -7.16
N MET A 408 -13.32 -5.40 -6.24
CA MET A 408 -12.02 -5.97 -6.58
C MET A 408 -12.14 -7.07 -7.65
N ARG A 409 -13.10 -7.99 -7.53
CA ARG A 409 -13.34 -9.03 -8.53
C ARG A 409 -13.65 -8.43 -9.90
N ILE A 410 -14.44 -7.36 -9.96
CA ILE A 410 -14.76 -6.67 -11.21
C ILE A 410 -13.49 -6.10 -11.84
N GLY A 411 -12.63 -5.45 -11.07
CA GLY A 411 -11.35 -4.94 -11.54
C GLY A 411 -10.38 -6.06 -11.99
N MET A 412 -10.30 -7.15 -11.24
CA MET A 412 -9.47 -8.31 -11.59
C MET A 412 -9.97 -9.03 -12.86
N ASP A 413 -11.27 -8.98 -13.14
CA ASP A 413 -11.81 -9.53 -14.40
C ASP A 413 -11.33 -8.75 -15.64
N LEU A 414 -10.93 -7.48 -15.51
CA LEU A 414 -10.28 -6.73 -16.60
C LEU A 414 -8.91 -7.33 -16.93
N LEU A 415 -8.10 -7.68 -15.92
CA LEU A 415 -6.83 -8.39 -16.14
C LEU A 415 -7.05 -9.78 -16.78
N LYS A 416 -8.13 -10.46 -16.40
CA LYS A 416 -8.50 -11.75 -17.01
C LYS A 416 -8.90 -11.57 -18.49
N GLN A 417 -9.62 -10.51 -18.85
CA GLN A 417 -9.94 -10.17 -20.25
C GLN A 417 -8.67 -9.90 -21.08
N GLU A 418 -7.68 -9.25 -20.50
CA GLU A 418 -6.34 -9.04 -21.06
C GLU A 418 -5.49 -10.32 -21.13
N LYS A 419 -6.01 -11.44 -20.65
CA LYS A 419 -5.32 -12.74 -20.59
C LYS A 419 -4.02 -12.69 -19.78
N ILE A 420 -3.98 -11.83 -18.76
CA ILE A 420 -2.87 -11.79 -17.80
C ILE A 420 -2.90 -13.08 -16.96
N LYS A 421 -1.77 -13.76 -16.92
CA LYS A 421 -1.61 -14.97 -16.11
C LYS A 421 -1.25 -14.58 -14.67
N ILE A 422 -1.93 -15.20 -13.72
CA ILE A 422 -1.66 -15.03 -12.28
C ILE A 422 -1.51 -16.44 -11.71
N SER A 423 -0.33 -16.74 -11.18
CA SER A 423 0.01 -18.05 -10.62
C SER A 423 -0.43 -18.21 -9.17
N GLY A 424 -0.43 -17.11 -8.41
CA GLY A 424 -0.85 -17.09 -7.01
C GLY A 424 -0.84 -15.68 -6.44
N LEU A 425 -1.53 -15.50 -5.32
CA LEU A 425 -1.67 -14.25 -4.60
C LEU A 425 -1.27 -14.42 -3.15
N VAL A 426 -0.70 -13.40 -2.54
CA VAL A 426 -0.42 -13.36 -1.11
C VAL A 426 -1.40 -12.42 -0.43
N GLY A 427 -2.22 -12.96 0.47
CA GLY A 427 -3.22 -12.21 1.22
C GLY A 427 -2.66 -11.64 2.52
N HIS A 428 -2.98 -10.40 2.84
CA HIS A 428 -2.70 -9.80 4.13
C HIS A 428 -3.77 -8.79 4.55
N GLY A 429 -3.83 -8.47 5.84
CA GLY A 429 -4.84 -7.57 6.40
C GLY A 429 -5.81 -8.23 7.36
N GLY A 430 -6.75 -7.44 7.88
CA GLY A 430 -7.61 -7.84 9.01
C GLY A 430 -8.53 -9.04 8.76
N ILE A 431 -8.95 -9.24 7.52
CA ILE A 431 -9.88 -10.34 7.15
C ILE A 431 -9.24 -11.74 7.30
N PHE A 432 -7.91 -11.80 7.27
CA PHE A 432 -7.16 -13.06 7.41
C PHE A 432 -6.84 -13.43 8.86
N LYS A 433 -7.27 -12.63 9.84
CA LYS A 433 -7.10 -12.94 11.28
C LYS A 433 -7.92 -14.15 11.72
N THR A 434 -9.08 -14.41 11.09
CA THR A 434 -9.79 -15.68 11.28
C THR A 434 -9.17 -16.71 10.33
N PRO A 435 -8.50 -17.74 10.84
CA PRO A 435 -7.79 -18.71 10.01
C PRO A 435 -8.67 -19.28 8.91
N GLU A 436 -8.13 -19.38 7.72
CA GLU A 436 -8.68 -20.03 6.52
C GLU A 436 -9.93 -19.38 5.91
N VAL A 437 -10.87 -18.80 6.68
CA VAL A 437 -12.18 -18.34 6.16
C VAL A 437 -12.02 -17.24 5.12
N GLY A 438 -11.36 -16.11 5.47
CA GLY A 438 -11.13 -15.02 4.54
C GLY A 438 -10.28 -15.44 3.34
N GLN A 439 -9.32 -16.34 3.56
CA GLN A 439 -8.44 -16.87 2.55
C GLN A 439 -9.17 -17.77 1.54
N GLN A 440 -10.03 -18.69 2.01
CA GLN A 440 -10.87 -19.55 1.17
C GLN A 440 -11.82 -18.72 0.30
N ILE A 441 -12.50 -17.74 0.91
CA ILE A 441 -13.44 -16.86 0.20
C ILE A 441 -12.71 -16.02 -0.84
N LEU A 442 -11.53 -15.45 -0.52
CA LEU A 442 -10.75 -14.69 -1.48
C LEU A 442 -10.26 -15.57 -2.63
N ALA A 443 -9.80 -16.79 -2.34
CA ALA A 443 -9.38 -17.74 -3.38
C ALA A 443 -10.52 -18.05 -4.36
N ALA A 444 -11.72 -18.30 -3.86
CA ALA A 444 -12.92 -18.49 -4.68
C ALA A 444 -13.30 -17.23 -5.47
N ALA A 445 -13.29 -16.07 -4.81
CA ALA A 445 -13.63 -14.79 -5.42
C ALA A 445 -12.72 -14.45 -6.60
N LEU A 446 -11.41 -14.61 -6.46
CA LEU A 446 -10.43 -14.26 -7.48
C LEU A 446 -10.04 -15.45 -8.38
N GLN A 447 -10.50 -16.66 -8.08
CA GLN A 447 -10.20 -17.90 -8.82
C GLN A 447 -8.69 -18.15 -8.91
N LYS A 448 -7.97 -17.89 -7.82
CA LYS A 448 -6.51 -18.02 -7.71
C LYS A 448 -6.11 -18.62 -6.36
N PRO A 449 -5.00 -19.37 -6.32
CA PRO A 449 -4.41 -19.76 -5.05
C PRO A 449 -4.08 -18.52 -4.22
N VAL A 450 -4.44 -18.55 -2.95
CA VAL A 450 -4.13 -17.49 -1.99
C VAL A 450 -3.25 -18.05 -0.88
N THR A 451 -2.12 -17.42 -0.66
CA THR A 451 -1.15 -17.74 0.40
C THR A 451 -1.23 -16.70 1.51
N VAL A 452 -1.23 -17.12 2.74
CA VAL A 452 -1.06 -16.25 3.93
C VAL A 452 0.19 -16.69 4.66
N MET A 453 1.08 -15.75 4.97
CA MET A 453 2.36 -15.99 5.65
C MET A 453 2.30 -15.60 7.12
N GLU A 454 3.13 -16.23 7.95
CA GLU A 454 3.31 -15.82 9.37
C GLU A 454 3.76 -14.36 9.49
N THR A 455 4.50 -13.86 8.51
CA THR A 455 5.00 -12.48 8.44
C THR A 455 3.99 -11.47 7.88
N ALA A 456 2.75 -11.88 7.62
CA ALA A 456 1.72 -11.02 7.02
C ALA A 456 1.38 -9.74 7.82
N GLY A 457 1.80 -9.66 9.09
CA GLY A 457 1.64 -8.50 9.98
C GLY A 457 2.81 -7.50 9.99
N GLU A 458 3.94 -7.81 9.34
CA GLU A 458 5.16 -6.99 9.44
C GLU A 458 5.05 -5.63 8.73
N GLY A 459 4.46 -5.59 7.56
CA GLY A 459 4.16 -4.34 6.83
C GLY A 459 5.37 -3.68 6.15
N GLY A 460 5.14 -2.46 5.62
CA GLY A 460 6.10 -1.78 4.75
C GLY A 460 7.40 -1.34 5.43
N ALA A 461 7.38 -1.00 6.71
CA ALA A 461 8.60 -0.67 7.45
C ALA A 461 9.58 -1.85 7.51
N TRP A 462 9.07 -3.07 7.72
CA TRP A 462 9.87 -4.29 7.66
C TRP A 462 10.36 -4.56 6.23
N GLY A 463 9.47 -4.43 5.23
CA GLY A 463 9.85 -4.55 3.82
C GLY A 463 10.95 -3.56 3.43
N MET A 464 10.93 -2.36 3.99
CA MET A 464 11.98 -1.36 3.78
C MET A 464 13.31 -1.75 4.43
N ALA A 465 13.28 -2.33 5.65
CA ALA A 465 14.48 -2.86 6.29
C ALA A 465 15.09 -4.03 5.49
N VAL A 466 14.24 -4.88 4.88
CA VAL A 466 14.67 -5.96 3.96
C VAL A 466 15.31 -5.40 2.70
N LEU A 467 14.79 -4.33 2.09
CA LEU A 467 15.42 -3.64 0.96
C LEU A 467 16.78 -3.05 1.35
N GLY A 468 16.91 -2.53 2.58
CA GLY A 468 18.18 -2.10 3.14
C GLY A 468 19.18 -3.23 3.26
N ALA A 469 18.76 -4.39 3.76
CA ALA A 469 19.59 -5.59 3.83
C ALA A 469 20.01 -6.09 2.44
N PHE A 470 19.09 -6.04 1.46
CA PHE A 470 19.39 -6.37 0.07
C PHE A 470 20.48 -5.45 -0.51
N SER A 471 20.36 -4.13 -0.31
CA SER A 471 21.35 -3.15 -0.81
C SER A 471 22.74 -3.31 -0.19
N SER A 472 22.82 -3.93 0.99
CA SER A 472 24.08 -4.24 1.68
C SER A 472 24.61 -5.65 1.38
N SER A 473 23.87 -6.44 0.60
CA SER A 473 24.25 -7.81 0.23
C SER A 473 25.03 -7.87 -1.09
N GLU A 474 25.66 -9.01 -1.36
CA GLU A 474 26.32 -9.29 -2.66
C GLU A 474 25.33 -9.79 -3.73
N ASN A 475 24.02 -9.85 -3.40
CA ASN A 475 23.00 -10.29 -4.35
C ASN A 475 22.62 -9.16 -5.32
N ASP A 476 22.47 -9.51 -6.57
CA ASP A 476 22.05 -8.62 -7.67
C ASP A 476 20.59 -8.82 -8.11
N ASN A 477 19.92 -9.82 -7.54
CA ASN A 477 18.53 -10.18 -7.87
C ASN A 477 17.67 -10.21 -6.61
N LEU A 478 16.77 -9.21 -6.49
CA LEU A 478 15.90 -9.04 -5.33
C LEU A 478 14.96 -10.24 -5.14
N ASN A 479 14.36 -10.76 -6.21
CA ASN A 479 13.44 -11.90 -6.12
C ASN A 479 14.14 -13.16 -5.57
N LYS A 480 15.35 -13.44 -6.06
CA LYS A 480 16.17 -14.54 -5.55
C LYS A 480 16.54 -14.34 -4.07
N PHE A 481 16.96 -13.11 -3.70
CA PHE A 481 17.27 -12.77 -2.32
C PHE A 481 16.07 -12.99 -1.39
N LEU A 482 14.88 -12.53 -1.79
CA LEU A 482 13.67 -12.76 -1.00
C LEU A 482 13.38 -14.25 -0.82
N LYS A 483 13.35 -15.03 -1.90
CA LYS A 483 13.02 -16.47 -1.86
C LYS A 483 14.02 -17.29 -1.05
N GLU A 484 15.33 -17.09 -1.28
CA GLU A 484 16.36 -17.97 -0.75
C GLU A 484 16.90 -17.53 0.60
N LYS A 485 16.76 -16.26 0.97
CA LYS A 485 17.28 -15.73 2.24
C LYS A 485 16.18 -15.31 3.20
N VAL A 486 15.28 -14.43 2.75
CA VAL A 486 14.29 -13.81 3.63
C VAL A 486 13.15 -14.78 3.97
N PHE A 487 12.58 -15.42 2.96
CA PHE A 487 11.38 -16.26 3.11
C PHE A 487 11.66 -17.77 3.10
N ALA A 488 12.92 -18.19 3.01
CA ALA A 488 13.29 -19.61 2.94
C ALA A 488 12.74 -20.47 4.11
N ALA A 489 12.64 -19.89 5.30
CA ALA A 489 12.17 -20.56 6.51
C ALA A 489 10.80 -20.08 7.00
N VAL A 490 10.16 -19.15 6.29
CA VAL A 490 8.86 -18.58 6.69
C VAL A 490 7.74 -19.58 6.38
N LYS A 491 6.94 -19.90 7.38
CA LYS A 491 5.79 -20.76 7.18
C LYS A 491 4.65 -20.01 6.51
N SER A 492 3.93 -20.71 5.66
CA SER A 492 2.78 -20.17 4.95
C SER A 492 1.72 -21.24 4.73
N ILE A 493 0.48 -20.81 4.60
CA ILE A 493 -0.65 -21.67 4.25
C ILE A 493 -1.17 -21.18 2.90
N THR A 494 -1.30 -22.08 1.93
CA THR A 494 -1.88 -21.79 0.62
C THR A 494 -3.21 -22.54 0.48
N ILE A 495 -4.28 -21.82 0.15
CA ILE A 495 -5.59 -22.37 -0.18
C ILE A 495 -5.82 -22.20 -1.67
N ASN A 496 -6.08 -23.33 -2.34
CA ASN A 496 -6.52 -23.33 -3.74
C ASN A 496 -8.02 -23.02 -3.82
N PRO A 497 -8.49 -22.38 -4.89
CA PRO A 497 -9.91 -22.17 -5.09
C PRO A 497 -10.65 -23.51 -5.18
N ASN A 498 -11.78 -23.60 -4.46
CA ASN A 498 -12.66 -24.75 -4.48
C ASN A 498 -13.75 -24.54 -5.54
N PRO A 499 -14.02 -25.50 -6.45
CA PRO A 499 -15.01 -25.35 -7.53
C PRO A 499 -16.43 -25.03 -7.05
N GLU A 500 -16.85 -25.54 -5.89
CA GLU A 500 -18.16 -25.25 -5.30
C GLU A 500 -18.24 -23.79 -4.84
N ASP A 501 -17.23 -23.31 -4.10
CA ASP A 501 -17.14 -21.92 -3.66
C ASP A 501 -16.98 -20.94 -4.84
N GLU A 502 -16.23 -21.31 -5.89
CA GLU A 502 -16.16 -20.52 -7.13
C GLU A 502 -17.53 -20.38 -7.79
N THR A 503 -18.30 -21.48 -7.83
CA THR A 503 -19.65 -21.48 -8.40
C THR A 503 -20.57 -20.57 -7.57
N SER A 504 -20.53 -20.68 -6.26
CA SER A 504 -21.26 -19.82 -5.32
C SER A 504 -20.90 -18.34 -5.52
N TYR A 505 -19.60 -18.02 -5.58
CA TYR A 505 -19.17 -16.63 -5.80
C TYR A 505 -19.56 -16.11 -7.19
N ASN A 506 -19.52 -16.94 -8.23
CA ASN A 506 -19.93 -16.54 -9.58
C ASN A 506 -21.43 -16.26 -9.67
N LEU A 507 -22.28 -16.98 -8.93
CA LEU A 507 -23.71 -16.66 -8.80
C LEU A 507 -23.92 -15.32 -8.09
N PHE A 508 -23.17 -15.07 -7.01
CA PHE A 508 -23.24 -13.81 -6.29
C PHE A 508 -22.77 -12.62 -7.15
N ILE A 509 -21.58 -12.70 -7.79
CA ILE A 509 -21.03 -11.57 -8.54
C ILE A 509 -21.84 -11.23 -9.78
N LYS A 510 -22.55 -12.20 -10.35
CA LYS A 510 -23.53 -11.94 -11.42
C LYS A 510 -24.64 -11.04 -10.91
N ARG A 511 -25.32 -11.40 -9.81
CA ARG A 511 -26.37 -10.56 -9.18
C ARG A 511 -25.82 -9.20 -8.75
N TYR A 512 -24.61 -9.18 -8.21
CA TYR A 512 -23.93 -7.96 -7.79
C TYR A 512 -23.78 -6.97 -8.96
N ARG A 513 -23.34 -7.45 -10.13
CA ARG A 513 -23.24 -6.62 -11.34
C ARG A 513 -24.59 -6.12 -11.84
N GLU A 514 -25.58 -7.01 -11.89
CA GLU A 514 -26.94 -6.69 -12.33
C GLU A 514 -27.62 -5.67 -11.42
N GLY A 515 -27.34 -5.70 -10.12
CA GLY A 515 -27.93 -4.80 -9.15
C GLY A 515 -27.17 -3.50 -8.88
N LEU A 516 -26.03 -3.21 -9.54
CA LEU A 516 -25.26 -1.97 -9.31
C LEU A 516 -26.03 -0.69 -9.58
N ASP A 517 -27.05 -0.73 -10.45
CA ASP A 517 -27.91 0.43 -10.71
C ASP A 517 -28.74 0.82 -9.48
N LEU A 518 -29.09 -0.14 -8.61
CA LEU A 518 -29.75 0.14 -7.33
C LEU A 518 -28.86 0.98 -6.42
N GLU A 519 -27.57 0.62 -6.33
CA GLU A 519 -26.59 1.36 -5.53
C GLU A 519 -26.38 2.78 -6.08
N ARG A 520 -26.27 2.95 -7.42
CA ARG A 520 -26.18 4.27 -8.05
C ARG A 520 -27.39 5.14 -7.75
N GLN A 521 -28.59 4.57 -7.88
CA GLN A 521 -29.83 5.28 -7.58
C GLN A 521 -29.95 5.62 -6.08
N ALA A 522 -29.54 4.70 -5.19
CA ALA A 522 -29.51 4.98 -3.76
C ALA A 522 -28.55 6.15 -3.44
N ALA A 523 -27.36 6.15 -4.06
CA ALA A 523 -26.40 7.24 -3.91
C ALA A 523 -26.92 8.60 -4.38
N GLU A 524 -27.74 8.62 -5.43
CA GLU A 524 -28.31 9.84 -6.00
C GLU A 524 -29.53 10.36 -5.22
N LYS A 525 -30.37 9.47 -4.70
CA LYS A 525 -31.68 9.82 -4.16
C LYS A 525 -31.80 9.85 -2.65
N ILE A 526 -30.89 9.15 -1.94
CA ILE A 526 -30.90 9.07 -0.47
C ILE A 526 -29.74 9.92 0.06
N ASN A 527 -30.09 11.08 0.64
CA ASN A 527 -29.11 12.00 1.24
C ASN A 527 -28.90 11.70 2.73
#